data_06f257afcc80086c61c52e1b1fec394c
#
_entry.id   06f257afcc80086c61c52e1b1fec394c
#
_cell.length_a   1.000
_cell.length_b   1.000
_cell.length_c   1.000
_cell.angle_alpha   90.00
_cell.angle_beta   90.00
_cell.angle_gamma   90.00
#
_symmetry.space_group_name_H-M   'P 1'
#
loop_
_entity.id
_entity.type
_entity.pdbx_description
1 polymer ?
#
loop_
_entity_poly.entity_id
_entity_poly.type
_entity_poly.pdbx_seq_one_letter_code
_entity_poly.pdbx_strand_id
1 'polypeptide(L)'
;GKNNSTYYMMDGWNGSTWDNTYGYIMPEVQKSETINEKDNIGFYGITKILKVELMHRLSDLYGPIVYTQFGSKTGSTPDTQQEAYKAFFNDLDTGIAKIREYQKANPDIESFAKFDILMPQGKRTFSEWIRFANSLRLRLAVRIAMADSKLAVAEAQKALTNEEGLLEGNDEVVAVSTSSGYTNPFGEINKAWGEVFMNANMESLLVGYEDPRMEKYFDKATGSDATSLIDYKGTYKGIRQGTGFSHKNYNGHSKSTITQQTDAVLMTPAEVWFLRAEAALRGWSCLLYTSPSPRDS
;
A
#
# COMPACT_ATOMS: atom_id res chain seq x y z
N GLY A 1 1.17 -19.49 22.15
CA GLY A 1 2.44 -18.89 21.76
C GLY A 1 2.45 -17.40 22.08
N LYS A 2 3.65 -16.83 22.25
CA LYS A 2 3.84 -15.40 22.46
C LYS A 2 4.09 -14.77 21.08
N ASN A 3 3.19 -13.92 20.60
CA ASN A 3 3.33 -13.18 19.34
C ASN A 3 2.44 -11.94 19.36
N ASN A 4 2.52 -11.10 18.33
CA ASN A 4 1.80 -9.84 18.27
C ASN A 4 0.26 -10.04 18.33
N SER A 5 -0.27 -11.11 17.73
CA SER A 5 -1.71 -11.40 17.77
C SER A 5 -2.22 -11.84 19.16
N THR A 6 -1.32 -12.16 20.08
CA THR A 6 -1.60 -12.43 21.50
C THR A 6 -1.22 -11.27 22.41
N TYR A 7 -1.11 -10.06 21.86
CA TYR A 7 -0.68 -8.83 22.56
C TYR A 7 0.72 -8.92 23.20
N TYR A 8 1.57 -9.74 22.62
CA TYR A 8 2.98 -9.85 23.01
C TYR A 8 3.87 -9.27 21.92
N MET A 9 4.59 -8.21 22.25
CA MET A 9 5.51 -7.55 21.33
C MET A 9 6.74 -8.41 21.10
N MET A 10 7.06 -8.66 19.83
CA MET A 10 8.25 -9.42 19.40
C MET A 10 9.25 -8.44 18.77
N ASP A 11 10.27 -8.05 19.50
CA ASP A 11 11.25 -7.03 19.09
C ASP A 11 11.89 -7.34 17.72
N GLY A 12 12.31 -8.58 17.51
CA GLY A 12 12.90 -8.98 16.23
C GLY A 12 11.94 -8.86 15.05
N TRP A 13 10.65 -9.11 15.24
CA TRP A 13 9.66 -8.95 14.19
C TRP A 13 9.34 -7.47 13.97
N ASN A 14 9.25 -6.70 15.04
CA ASN A 14 8.97 -5.28 14.95
C ASN A 14 10.12 -4.51 14.30
N GLY A 15 11.38 -4.92 14.51
CA GLY A 15 12.56 -4.33 13.88
C GLY A 15 12.75 -4.71 12.42
N SER A 16 12.20 -5.84 11.96
CA SER A 16 12.52 -6.42 10.65
C SER A 16 12.18 -5.51 9.47
N THR A 17 11.10 -4.72 9.56
CA THR A 17 10.75 -3.77 8.50
C THR A 17 11.80 -2.66 8.38
N TRP A 18 12.30 -2.17 9.50
CA TRP A 18 13.38 -1.18 9.54
C TRP A 18 14.66 -1.75 8.93
N ASP A 19 15.09 -2.91 9.40
CA ASP A 19 16.33 -3.55 8.96
C ASP A 19 16.31 -3.87 7.47
N ASN A 20 15.20 -4.42 6.97
CA ASN A 20 15.05 -4.69 5.55
C ASN A 20 15.01 -3.41 4.69
N THR A 21 14.36 -2.35 5.18
CA THR A 21 14.29 -1.08 4.46
C THR A 21 15.68 -0.47 4.28
N TYR A 22 16.45 -0.37 5.35
CA TYR A 22 17.78 0.27 5.28
C TYR A 22 18.89 -0.68 4.80
N GLY A 23 18.74 -1.98 5.01
CA GLY A 23 19.73 -2.97 4.58
C GLY A 23 19.63 -3.32 3.10
N TYR A 24 18.44 -3.31 2.53
CA TYR A 24 18.23 -3.81 1.16
C TYR A 24 17.52 -2.79 0.24
N ILE A 25 16.50 -2.10 0.71
CA ILE A 25 15.66 -1.28 -0.17
C ILE A 25 16.32 0.08 -0.45
N MET A 26 16.66 0.83 0.58
CA MET A 26 17.21 2.19 0.41
C MET A 26 18.55 2.24 -0.34
N PRO A 27 19.47 1.28 -0.21
CA PRO A 27 20.66 1.23 -1.05
C PRO A 27 20.34 1.10 -2.55
N GLU A 28 19.35 0.29 -2.92
CA GLU A 28 18.94 0.16 -4.33
C GLU A 28 18.21 1.40 -4.84
N VAL A 29 17.40 2.05 -4.00
CA VAL A 29 16.77 3.35 -4.33
C VAL A 29 17.85 4.40 -4.60
N GLN A 30 18.83 4.54 -3.72
CA GLN A 30 19.93 5.49 -3.88
C GLN A 30 20.76 5.22 -5.13
N LYS A 31 21.04 3.95 -5.43
CA LYS A 31 21.73 3.54 -6.65
C LYS A 31 20.90 3.90 -7.89
N SER A 32 19.60 3.66 -7.88
CA SER A 32 18.70 4.02 -8.96
C SER A 32 18.62 5.53 -9.16
N GLU A 33 18.52 6.32 -8.09
CA GLU A 33 18.59 7.80 -8.15
C GLU A 33 19.89 8.24 -8.82
N THR A 34 21.04 7.73 -8.38
CA THR A 34 22.36 8.11 -8.91
C THR A 34 22.53 7.80 -10.38
N ILE A 35 22.06 6.63 -10.83
CA ILE A 35 22.18 6.19 -12.23
C ILE A 35 21.26 7.00 -13.15
N ASN A 36 20.05 7.31 -12.70
CA ASN A 36 19.01 7.87 -13.57
C ASN A 36 18.92 9.41 -13.54
N GLU A 37 19.53 10.07 -12.57
CA GLU A 37 19.40 11.53 -12.35
C GLU A 37 19.75 12.36 -13.58
N LYS A 38 20.74 11.95 -14.37
CA LYS A 38 21.23 12.70 -15.54
C LYS A 38 20.72 12.17 -16.87
N ASP A 39 20.75 10.86 -17.04
CA ASP A 39 20.61 10.24 -18.37
C ASP A 39 19.19 9.67 -18.58
N ASN A 40 18.49 9.34 -17.52
CA ASN A 40 17.16 8.70 -17.58
C ASN A 40 16.17 9.37 -16.61
N ILE A 41 15.98 10.67 -16.78
CA ILE A 41 15.20 11.49 -15.83
C ILE A 41 13.77 11.02 -15.60
N GLY A 42 13.15 10.34 -16.56
CA GLY A 42 11.84 9.70 -16.38
C GLY A 42 11.88 8.57 -15.34
N PHE A 43 12.93 7.75 -15.39
CA PHE A 43 13.14 6.68 -14.39
C PHE A 43 13.58 7.23 -13.04
N TYR A 44 14.33 8.32 -13.04
CA TYR A 44 14.60 9.07 -11.81
C TYR A 44 13.29 9.53 -11.16
N GLY A 45 12.36 10.06 -11.95
CA GLY A 45 11.04 10.46 -11.47
C GLY A 45 10.25 9.30 -10.86
N ILE A 46 10.25 8.13 -11.53
CA ILE A 46 9.64 6.91 -10.99
C ILE A 46 10.31 6.47 -9.68
N THR A 47 11.63 6.53 -9.62
CA THR A 47 12.39 6.18 -8.40
C THR A 47 11.98 7.06 -7.22
N LYS A 48 11.76 8.37 -7.44
CA LYS A 48 11.24 9.29 -6.42
C LYS A 48 9.87 8.89 -5.91
N ILE A 49 8.95 8.53 -6.81
CA ILE A 49 7.60 8.08 -6.44
C ILE A 49 7.66 6.79 -5.62
N LEU A 50 8.45 5.82 -6.08
CA LEU A 50 8.64 4.55 -5.36
C LEU A 50 9.27 4.74 -3.99
N LYS A 51 10.27 5.62 -3.87
CA LYS A 51 10.88 5.98 -2.60
C LYS A 51 9.83 6.47 -1.60
N VAL A 52 8.93 7.33 -2.04
CA VAL A 52 7.85 7.84 -1.19
C VAL A 52 6.89 6.72 -0.79
N GLU A 53 6.45 5.85 -1.75
CA GLU A 53 5.55 4.72 -1.44
C GLU A 53 6.15 3.77 -0.39
N LEU A 54 7.45 3.54 -0.44
CA LEU A 54 8.14 2.68 0.53
C LEU A 54 8.31 3.35 1.90
N MET A 55 8.79 4.60 1.89
CA MET A 55 9.26 5.25 3.11
C MET A 55 8.15 5.90 3.96
N HIS A 56 7.00 6.28 3.36
CA HIS A 56 5.91 6.78 4.16
C HIS A 56 5.37 5.70 5.11
N ARG A 57 5.31 4.43 4.68
CA ARG A 57 4.91 3.30 5.52
C ARG A 57 5.85 3.10 6.69
N LEU A 58 7.16 3.28 6.44
CA LEU A 58 8.16 3.18 7.50
C LEU A 58 7.96 4.29 8.54
N SER A 59 7.75 5.54 8.10
CA SER A 59 7.48 6.67 9.00
C SER A 59 6.17 6.49 9.78
N ASP A 60 5.14 5.92 9.15
CA ASP A 60 3.87 5.63 9.82
C ASP A 60 3.99 4.57 10.93
N LEU A 61 4.96 3.65 10.81
CA LEU A 61 5.22 2.61 11.81
C LEU A 61 6.14 3.10 12.93
N TYR A 62 7.19 3.85 12.61
CA TYR A 62 8.27 4.16 13.54
C TYR A 62 8.37 5.64 13.93
N GLY A 63 7.65 6.54 13.25
CA GLY A 63 7.75 7.99 13.44
C GLY A 63 8.95 8.58 12.71
N PRO A 64 9.98 9.09 13.41
CA PRO A 64 11.20 9.61 12.79
C PRO A 64 11.96 8.53 11.99
N ILE A 65 12.44 8.90 10.78
CA ILE A 65 13.15 8.00 9.88
C ILE A 65 14.34 8.72 9.21
N VAL A 66 15.35 7.97 8.77
CA VAL A 66 16.43 8.52 7.96
C VAL A 66 16.01 8.55 6.49
N TYR A 67 15.53 9.69 6.01
CA TYR A 67 15.05 9.88 4.65
C TYR A 67 15.91 10.81 3.82
N THR A 68 16.04 12.08 4.27
CA THR A 68 16.77 13.13 3.52
C THR A 68 18.28 12.95 3.56
N GLN A 69 18.79 12.37 4.62
CA GLN A 69 20.24 12.19 4.84
C GLN A 69 20.72 10.76 4.66
N PHE A 70 19.89 9.88 4.07
CA PHE A 70 20.34 8.52 3.81
C PHE A 70 21.54 8.50 2.88
N GLY A 71 22.58 7.74 3.26
CA GLY A 71 23.86 7.66 2.51
C GLY A 71 24.78 8.87 2.66
N SER A 72 24.47 9.81 3.56
CA SER A 72 25.34 10.93 3.88
C SER A 72 26.68 10.44 4.46
N LYS A 73 27.80 11.03 3.98
CA LYS A 73 29.15 10.73 4.48
C LYS A 73 29.43 11.30 5.88
N THR A 74 28.62 12.26 6.31
CA THR A 74 28.80 12.96 7.59
C THR A 74 27.96 12.40 8.72
N GLY A 75 27.26 11.29 8.47
CA GLY A 75 26.32 10.66 9.38
C GLY A 75 24.86 10.89 8.94
N SER A 76 24.00 10.06 9.45
CA SER A 76 22.56 10.10 9.13
C SER A 76 21.77 10.43 10.40
N THR A 77 21.21 11.63 10.46
CA THR A 77 20.27 12.02 11.50
C THR A 77 18.84 11.70 11.02
N PRO A 78 17.99 11.07 11.84
CA PRO A 78 16.59 10.88 11.48
C PRO A 78 15.88 12.22 11.29
N ASP A 79 15.12 12.31 10.21
CA ASP A 79 14.14 13.38 10.01
C ASP A 79 12.97 13.15 10.99
N THR A 80 12.45 14.21 11.57
CA THR A 80 11.17 14.13 12.25
C THR A 80 10.07 13.68 11.26
N GLN A 81 8.98 13.11 11.74
CA GLN A 81 7.88 12.70 10.86
C GLN A 81 7.36 13.88 10.02
N GLN A 82 7.31 15.09 10.58
CA GLN A 82 6.93 16.30 9.85
C GLN A 82 7.90 16.64 8.72
N GLU A 83 9.21 16.55 8.96
CA GLU A 83 10.25 16.80 7.95
C GLU A 83 10.19 15.73 6.85
N ALA A 84 10.05 14.47 7.23
CA ALA A 84 9.91 13.36 6.30
C ALA A 84 8.70 13.54 5.37
N TYR A 85 7.51 13.90 5.91
CA TYR A 85 6.32 14.14 5.09
C TYR A 85 6.47 15.32 4.13
N LYS A 86 7.12 16.41 4.55
CA LYS A 86 7.46 17.52 3.64
C LYS A 86 8.38 17.06 2.52
N ALA A 87 9.38 16.23 2.85
CA ALA A 87 10.28 15.66 1.85
C ALA A 87 9.56 14.69 0.90
N PHE A 88 8.58 13.91 1.38
CA PHE A 88 7.75 13.06 0.53
C PHE A 88 7.00 13.88 -0.52
N PHE A 89 6.36 14.98 -0.14
CA PHE A 89 5.67 15.85 -1.10
C PHE A 89 6.63 16.48 -2.11
N ASN A 90 7.82 16.89 -1.68
CA ASN A 90 8.85 17.41 -2.58
C ASN A 90 9.36 16.34 -3.56
N ASP A 91 9.53 15.11 -3.11
CA ASP A 91 9.94 14.01 -3.98
C ASP A 91 8.83 13.64 -4.98
N LEU A 92 7.54 13.73 -4.60
CA LEU A 92 6.42 13.58 -5.53
C LEU A 92 6.37 14.72 -6.56
N ASP A 93 6.60 15.98 -6.15
CA ASP A 93 6.70 17.11 -7.07
C ASP A 93 7.84 16.90 -8.07
N THR A 94 9.00 16.52 -7.58
CA THR A 94 10.19 16.22 -8.41
C THR A 94 9.91 15.06 -9.37
N GLY A 95 9.31 13.96 -8.86
CA GLY A 95 8.99 12.77 -9.64
C GLY A 95 8.09 13.08 -10.82
N ILE A 96 6.98 13.77 -10.56
CA ILE A 96 6.01 14.19 -11.59
C ILE A 96 6.66 15.12 -12.60
N ALA A 97 7.42 16.13 -12.15
CA ALA A 97 8.07 17.08 -13.03
C ALA A 97 9.09 16.40 -13.96
N LYS A 98 9.89 15.47 -13.43
CA LYS A 98 10.89 14.73 -14.22
C LYS A 98 10.26 13.76 -15.22
N ILE A 99 9.17 13.13 -14.89
CA ILE A 99 8.41 12.30 -15.84
C ILE A 99 7.88 13.17 -16.98
N ARG A 100 7.26 14.30 -16.70
CA ARG A 100 6.75 15.23 -17.73
C ARG A 100 7.85 15.79 -18.62
N GLU A 101 8.98 16.18 -18.03
CA GLU A 101 10.16 16.63 -18.76
C GLU A 101 10.64 15.54 -19.75
N TYR A 102 10.70 14.30 -19.29
CA TYR A 102 11.09 13.16 -20.10
C TYR A 102 10.11 12.88 -21.24
N GLN A 103 8.80 12.84 -20.96
CA GLN A 103 7.75 12.63 -21.97
C GLN A 103 7.78 13.71 -23.05
N LYS A 104 7.98 14.98 -22.67
CA LYS A 104 8.08 16.09 -23.61
C LYS A 104 9.27 15.95 -24.56
N ALA A 105 10.40 15.48 -24.06
CA ALA A 105 11.61 15.24 -24.85
C ALA A 105 11.55 13.97 -25.69
N ASN A 106 10.70 13.01 -25.31
CA ASN A 106 10.63 11.67 -25.91
C ASN A 106 9.15 11.25 -26.14
N PRO A 107 8.41 11.95 -27.00
CA PRO A 107 6.96 11.75 -27.14
C PRO A 107 6.57 10.37 -27.67
N ASP A 108 7.47 9.70 -28.40
CA ASP A 108 7.22 8.39 -28.99
C ASP A 108 7.73 7.21 -28.15
N ILE A 109 8.36 7.52 -27.00
CA ILE A 109 8.87 6.48 -26.10
C ILE A 109 7.82 6.23 -25.03
N GLU A 110 7.13 5.11 -25.16
CA GLU A 110 6.40 4.56 -24.01
C GLU A 110 7.40 4.12 -22.96
N SER A 111 6.94 4.17 -21.71
CA SER A 111 7.74 3.83 -20.54
C SER A 111 8.48 2.49 -20.69
N PHE A 112 9.17 2.11 -19.65
CA PHE A 112 9.77 0.78 -19.49
C PHE A 112 8.72 -0.35 -19.35
N ALA A 113 7.63 -0.31 -20.11
CA ALA A 113 6.48 -1.22 -20.01
C ALA A 113 6.86 -2.70 -19.90
N LYS A 114 7.99 -3.09 -20.51
CA LYS A 114 8.53 -4.44 -20.44
C LYS A 114 9.04 -4.82 -19.05
N PHE A 115 9.45 -3.84 -18.25
CA PHE A 115 10.05 -4.02 -16.93
C PHE A 115 9.11 -3.56 -15.80
N ASP A 116 7.99 -2.91 -16.14
CA ASP A 116 7.02 -2.47 -15.17
C ASP A 116 6.25 -3.66 -14.61
N ILE A 117 6.45 -3.93 -13.33
CA ILE A 117 5.80 -5.00 -12.59
C ILE A 117 4.71 -4.49 -11.65
N LEU A 118 4.46 -3.18 -11.62
CA LEU A 118 3.53 -2.53 -10.70
C LEU A 118 2.24 -2.11 -11.37
N MET A 119 2.33 -1.54 -12.58
CA MET A 119 1.14 -1.12 -13.30
C MET A 119 0.49 -2.30 -14.02
N PRO A 120 -0.85 -2.33 -14.11
CA PRO A 120 -1.57 -3.36 -14.84
C PRO A 120 -1.14 -3.42 -16.31
N GLN A 121 -1.27 -4.60 -16.90
CA GLN A 121 -1.00 -4.75 -18.33
C GLN A 121 -1.92 -3.83 -19.13
N GLY A 122 -1.36 -3.08 -20.08
CA GLY A 122 -2.08 -2.07 -20.86
C GLY A 122 -2.15 -0.69 -20.21
N LYS A 123 -1.71 -0.56 -18.95
CA LYS A 123 -1.63 0.70 -18.20
C LYS A 123 -0.19 1.07 -17.80
N ARG A 124 0.82 0.47 -18.44
CA ARG A 124 2.24 0.67 -18.13
C ARG A 124 2.81 1.89 -18.85
N THR A 125 2.31 3.07 -18.48
CA THR A 125 2.69 4.34 -19.09
C THR A 125 3.20 5.33 -18.03
N PHE A 126 3.92 6.34 -18.45
CA PHE A 126 4.35 7.44 -17.57
C PHE A 126 3.15 8.21 -17.00
N SER A 127 2.08 8.37 -17.75
CA SER A 127 0.87 9.04 -17.27
C SER A 127 0.22 8.26 -16.12
N GLU A 128 0.20 6.93 -16.17
CA GLU A 128 -0.30 6.11 -15.05
C GLU A 128 0.59 6.25 -13.81
N TRP A 129 1.90 6.40 -13.97
CA TRP A 129 2.80 6.70 -12.86
C TRP A 129 2.51 8.04 -12.23
N ILE A 130 2.15 9.07 -13.01
CA ILE A 130 1.73 10.38 -12.49
C ILE A 130 0.38 10.25 -11.75
N ARG A 131 -0.57 9.49 -12.28
CA ARG A 131 -1.87 9.21 -11.62
C ARG A 131 -1.66 8.49 -10.28
N PHE A 132 -0.76 7.53 -10.24
CA PHE A 132 -0.37 6.87 -8.99
C PHE A 132 0.28 7.86 -8.01
N ALA A 133 1.21 8.69 -8.46
CA ALA A 133 1.84 9.70 -7.62
C ALA A 133 0.83 10.72 -7.03
N ASN A 134 -0.15 11.15 -7.83
CA ASN A 134 -1.23 12.03 -7.36
C ASN A 134 -2.12 11.32 -6.33
N SER A 135 -2.44 10.05 -6.56
CA SER A 135 -3.23 9.24 -5.63
C SER A 135 -2.50 9.02 -4.31
N LEU A 136 -1.20 8.75 -4.38
CA LEU A 136 -0.32 8.66 -3.22
C LEU A 136 -0.24 10.01 -2.47
N ARG A 137 -0.10 11.12 -3.19
CA ARG A 137 -0.15 12.47 -2.62
C ARG A 137 -1.43 12.70 -1.84
N LEU A 138 -2.58 12.33 -2.39
CA LEU A 138 -3.87 12.47 -1.71
C LEU A 138 -3.94 11.61 -0.45
N ARG A 139 -3.44 10.36 -0.49
CA ARG A 139 -3.31 9.49 0.69
C ARG A 139 -2.51 10.19 1.80
N LEU A 140 -1.34 10.72 1.46
CA LEU A 140 -0.47 11.40 2.42
C LEU A 140 -1.09 12.70 2.95
N ALA A 141 -1.77 13.47 2.11
CA ALA A 141 -2.47 14.69 2.52
C ALA A 141 -3.57 14.40 3.54
N VAL A 142 -4.40 13.38 3.29
CA VAL A 142 -5.45 12.95 4.23
C VAL A 142 -4.84 12.48 5.56
N ARG A 143 -3.71 11.76 5.54
CA ARG A 143 -3.03 11.30 6.76
C ARG A 143 -2.58 12.43 7.67
N ILE A 144 -2.11 13.55 7.13
CA ILE A 144 -1.65 14.69 7.93
C ILE A 144 -2.75 15.71 8.22
N ALA A 145 -4.00 15.45 7.84
CA ALA A 145 -5.11 16.40 7.95
C ALA A 145 -5.28 17.01 9.34
N MET A 146 -5.02 16.24 10.40
CA MET A 146 -5.12 16.70 11.78
C MET A 146 -3.81 17.25 12.35
N ALA A 147 -2.67 16.87 11.77
CA ALA A 147 -1.34 17.30 12.23
C ALA A 147 -0.90 18.61 11.60
N ASP A 148 -1.16 18.80 10.30
CA ASP A 148 -0.86 20.00 9.53
C ASP A 148 -1.94 20.23 8.47
N SER A 149 -3.07 20.78 8.90
CA SER A 149 -4.23 21.00 8.04
C SER A 149 -3.94 21.92 6.85
N LYS A 150 -3.05 22.90 7.02
CA LYS A 150 -2.70 23.84 5.95
C LYS A 150 -1.92 23.13 4.83
N LEU A 151 -0.93 22.35 5.18
CA LEU A 151 -0.17 21.54 4.23
C LEU A 151 -1.07 20.48 3.59
N ALA A 152 -1.91 19.82 4.38
CA ALA A 152 -2.85 18.81 3.90
C ALA A 152 -3.75 19.35 2.78
N VAL A 153 -4.37 20.52 2.99
CA VAL A 153 -5.24 21.18 1.99
C VAL A 153 -4.45 21.48 0.72
N ALA A 154 -3.27 22.08 0.85
CA ALA A 154 -2.44 22.47 -0.29
C ALA A 154 -2.04 21.23 -1.15
N GLU A 155 -1.61 20.17 -0.51
CA GLU A 155 -1.19 18.94 -1.20
C GLU A 155 -2.39 18.16 -1.78
N ALA A 156 -3.52 18.13 -1.08
CA ALA A 156 -4.73 17.54 -1.61
C ALA A 156 -5.23 18.28 -2.87
N GLN A 157 -5.20 19.61 -2.86
CA GLN A 157 -5.58 20.41 -4.03
C GLN A 157 -4.67 20.12 -5.23
N LYS A 158 -3.35 20.04 -5.04
CA LYS A 158 -2.41 19.64 -6.11
C LYS A 158 -2.78 18.28 -6.72
N ALA A 159 -3.15 17.30 -5.87
CA ALA A 159 -3.53 15.97 -6.34
C ALA A 159 -4.86 16.00 -7.11
N LEU A 160 -5.87 16.67 -6.57
CA LEU A 160 -7.25 16.68 -7.09
C LEU A 160 -7.41 17.50 -8.37
N THR A 161 -6.53 18.49 -8.60
CA THR A 161 -6.59 19.38 -9.79
C THR A 161 -5.54 19.05 -10.84
N ASN A 162 -4.79 17.96 -10.66
CA ASN A 162 -3.76 17.55 -11.61
C ASN A 162 -4.40 17.08 -12.93
N GLU A 163 -3.84 17.47 -14.06
CA GLU A 163 -4.40 17.19 -15.41
C GLU A 163 -4.43 15.70 -15.76
N GLU A 164 -3.46 14.91 -15.28
CA GLU A 164 -3.46 13.45 -15.46
C GLU A 164 -4.48 12.75 -14.57
N GLY A 165 -4.98 13.42 -13.52
CA GLY A 165 -5.97 12.87 -12.59
C GLY A 165 -5.39 11.89 -11.58
N LEU A 166 -6.26 11.03 -11.08
CA LEU A 166 -6.03 10.01 -10.05
C LEU A 166 -6.31 8.61 -10.62
N LEU A 167 -6.00 7.57 -9.86
CA LEU A 167 -6.46 6.21 -10.16
C LEU A 167 -7.97 6.12 -9.90
N GLU A 168 -8.76 5.75 -10.92
CA GLU A 168 -10.23 5.78 -10.85
C GLU A 168 -10.89 4.49 -11.35
N GLY A 169 -10.34 3.87 -12.39
CA GLY A 169 -10.87 2.66 -13.00
C GLY A 169 -10.53 1.39 -12.22
N ASN A 170 -11.43 0.43 -12.17
CA ASN A 170 -11.19 -0.86 -11.50
C ASN A 170 -9.98 -1.63 -12.05
N ASP A 171 -9.54 -1.31 -13.26
CA ASP A 171 -8.37 -1.87 -13.94
C ASP A 171 -7.05 -1.11 -13.62
N GLU A 172 -7.08 -0.14 -12.72
CA GLU A 172 -5.93 0.69 -12.36
C GLU A 172 -5.35 0.34 -10.96
N VAL A 173 -5.46 -0.92 -10.57
CA VAL A 173 -4.88 -1.40 -9.31
C VAL A 173 -3.35 -1.43 -9.42
N VAL A 174 -2.67 -0.70 -8.55
CA VAL A 174 -1.21 -0.75 -8.43
C VAL A 174 -0.82 -1.86 -7.47
N ALA A 175 -0.11 -2.85 -7.98
CA ALA A 175 0.28 -4.04 -7.23
C ALA A 175 1.61 -4.62 -7.74
N VAL A 176 2.39 -5.26 -6.87
CA VAL A 176 3.54 -6.05 -7.33
C VAL A 176 3.01 -7.33 -7.97
N SER A 177 3.19 -7.46 -9.29
CA SER A 177 2.66 -8.58 -10.05
C SER A 177 3.48 -9.85 -9.84
N THR A 178 2.80 -10.94 -9.52
CA THR A 178 3.41 -12.27 -9.42
C THR A 178 3.79 -12.85 -10.78
N SER A 179 3.27 -12.31 -11.88
CA SER A 179 3.67 -12.70 -13.24
C SER A 179 5.13 -12.38 -13.58
N SER A 180 5.78 -11.51 -12.79
CA SER A 180 7.19 -11.16 -12.91
C SER A 180 8.16 -12.17 -12.28
N GLY A 181 7.64 -13.26 -11.72
CA GLY A 181 8.41 -14.22 -10.92
C GLY A 181 8.47 -13.88 -9.42
N TYR A 182 7.85 -12.77 -9.00
CA TYR A 182 7.63 -12.46 -7.59
C TYR A 182 6.63 -13.43 -6.98
N THR A 183 6.88 -13.87 -5.75
CA THR A 183 5.92 -14.64 -4.96
C THR A 183 5.51 -13.85 -3.73
N ASN A 184 4.21 -13.78 -3.46
CA ASN A 184 3.71 -13.05 -2.32
C ASN A 184 4.06 -13.77 -1.01
N PRO A 185 4.93 -13.20 -0.14
CA PRO A 185 5.35 -13.86 1.10
C PRO A 185 4.20 -14.07 2.09
N PHE A 186 3.14 -13.26 2.00
CA PHE A 186 1.94 -13.47 2.81
C PHE A 186 1.23 -14.78 2.43
N GLY A 187 1.27 -15.15 1.15
CA GLY A 187 0.78 -16.45 0.69
C GLY A 187 1.56 -17.63 1.25
N GLU A 188 2.88 -17.49 1.45
CA GLU A 188 3.70 -18.50 2.12
C GLU A 188 3.25 -18.68 3.58
N ILE A 189 3.15 -17.59 4.34
CA ILE A 189 2.70 -17.62 5.74
C ILE A 189 1.29 -18.21 5.86
N ASN A 190 0.41 -17.88 4.90
CA ASN A 190 -0.97 -18.36 4.89
C ASN A 190 -1.09 -19.84 4.52
N LYS A 191 -0.50 -20.27 3.42
CA LYS A 191 -0.74 -21.61 2.86
C LYS A 191 0.30 -22.65 3.33
N ALA A 192 1.60 -22.32 3.30
CA ALA A 192 2.63 -23.28 3.68
C ALA A 192 2.79 -23.41 5.21
N TRP A 193 2.80 -22.28 5.93
CA TRP A 193 2.90 -22.32 7.39
C TRP A 193 1.52 -22.51 8.07
N GLY A 194 0.45 -22.11 7.38
CA GLY A 194 -0.92 -22.28 7.89
C GLY A 194 -1.26 -21.39 9.09
N GLU A 195 -0.65 -20.19 9.17
CA GLU A 195 -0.72 -19.31 10.35
C GLU A 195 -1.67 -18.12 10.20
N VAL A 196 -2.31 -17.94 9.05
CA VAL A 196 -3.21 -16.80 8.81
C VAL A 196 -4.66 -17.26 8.81
N PHE A 197 -5.43 -16.73 9.74
CA PHE A 197 -6.83 -17.06 9.94
C PHE A 197 -7.71 -15.81 9.90
N MET A 198 -8.99 -16.01 9.61
CA MET A 198 -10.01 -15.00 9.78
C MET A 198 -10.06 -14.52 11.24
N ASN A 199 -10.16 -13.22 11.45
CA ASN A 199 -10.39 -12.66 12.78
C ASN A 199 -11.88 -12.73 13.14
N ALA A 200 -12.22 -12.99 14.40
CA ALA A 200 -13.63 -13.05 14.86
C ALA A 200 -14.40 -11.73 14.63
N ASN A 201 -13.73 -10.58 14.65
CA ASN A 201 -14.37 -9.31 14.32
C ASN A 201 -14.75 -9.24 12.83
N MET A 202 -13.90 -9.76 11.94
CA MET A 202 -14.22 -9.87 10.52
C MET A 202 -15.37 -10.84 10.28
N GLU A 203 -15.40 -11.97 10.98
CA GLU A 203 -16.56 -12.88 10.98
C GLU A 203 -17.84 -12.13 11.33
N SER A 204 -17.85 -11.43 12.47
CA SER A 204 -19.05 -10.72 12.95
C SER A 204 -19.53 -9.65 11.96
N LEU A 205 -18.62 -8.90 11.36
CA LEU A 205 -18.97 -7.86 10.39
C LEU A 205 -19.45 -8.46 9.07
N LEU A 206 -18.67 -9.34 8.46
CA LEU A 206 -18.97 -9.85 7.13
C LEU A 206 -20.20 -10.77 7.14
N VAL A 207 -20.37 -11.61 8.17
CA VAL A 207 -21.57 -12.46 8.33
C VAL A 207 -22.77 -11.60 8.69
N GLY A 208 -22.62 -10.64 9.61
CA GLY A 208 -23.72 -9.80 10.08
C GLY A 208 -24.32 -8.89 9.00
N TYR A 209 -23.50 -8.45 8.06
CA TYR A 209 -23.95 -7.66 6.91
C TYR A 209 -24.20 -8.48 5.64
N GLU A 210 -24.08 -9.80 5.70
CA GLU A 210 -24.18 -10.69 4.53
C GLU A 210 -23.28 -10.22 3.37
N ASP A 211 -22.04 -9.76 3.71
CA ASP A 211 -21.14 -9.10 2.78
C ASP A 211 -20.63 -10.09 1.71
N PRO A 212 -20.92 -9.86 0.43
CA PRO A 212 -20.52 -10.79 -0.65
C PRO A 212 -19.01 -10.91 -0.84
N ARG A 213 -18.22 -9.98 -0.28
CA ARG A 213 -16.76 -10.05 -0.35
C ARG A 213 -16.17 -11.12 0.56
N MET A 214 -16.92 -11.63 1.51
CA MET A 214 -16.47 -12.65 2.45
C MET A 214 -15.87 -13.87 1.76
N GLU A 215 -16.52 -14.37 0.72
CA GLU A 215 -16.03 -15.51 -0.06
C GLU A 215 -14.76 -15.21 -0.89
N LYS A 216 -14.48 -13.94 -1.13
CA LYS A 216 -13.24 -13.50 -1.82
C LYS A 216 -12.07 -13.38 -0.86
N TYR A 217 -12.33 -13.13 0.41
CA TYR A 217 -11.28 -12.91 1.41
C TYR A 217 -10.92 -14.17 2.19
N PHE A 218 -11.90 -15.07 2.37
CA PHE A 218 -11.73 -16.24 3.25
C PHE A 218 -12.27 -17.51 2.65
N ASP A 219 -11.57 -18.61 2.89
CA ASP A 219 -12.06 -19.96 2.66
C ASP A 219 -13.06 -20.34 3.77
N LYS A 220 -14.06 -21.17 3.44
CA LYS A 220 -14.94 -21.75 4.45
C LYS A 220 -14.16 -22.64 5.41
N ALA A 221 -14.57 -22.64 6.67
CA ALA A 221 -14.01 -23.52 7.69
C ALA A 221 -14.15 -25.00 7.32
N THR A 222 -13.12 -25.79 7.66
CA THR A 222 -13.06 -27.22 7.33
C THR A 222 -13.70 -28.13 8.38
N GLY A 223 -13.96 -27.61 9.58
CA GLY A 223 -14.61 -28.35 10.64
C GLY A 223 -14.25 -27.87 12.04
N SER A 224 -14.51 -28.69 13.02
CA SER A 224 -14.11 -28.47 14.42
C SER A 224 -12.59 -28.57 14.60
N ASP A 225 -12.09 -27.85 15.56
CA ASP A 225 -10.73 -27.98 16.04
C ASP A 225 -10.67 -28.70 17.39
N ALA A 226 -9.46 -28.90 17.91
CA ALA A 226 -9.25 -29.62 19.17
C ALA A 226 -9.89 -28.95 20.41
N THR A 227 -10.28 -27.70 20.29
CA THR A 227 -10.85 -26.88 21.40
C THR A 227 -12.35 -26.64 21.24
N SER A 228 -12.94 -26.98 20.11
CA SER A 228 -14.34 -26.74 19.79
C SER A 228 -15.16 -28.02 19.90
N LEU A 229 -16.26 -27.95 20.63
CA LEU A 229 -17.29 -29.01 20.68
C LEU A 229 -18.34 -28.83 19.59
N ILE A 230 -18.29 -27.74 18.82
CA ILE A 230 -19.27 -27.40 17.80
C ILE A 230 -18.61 -27.55 16.43
N ASP A 231 -19.25 -28.36 15.57
CA ASP A 231 -18.85 -28.45 14.17
C ASP A 231 -19.34 -27.20 13.42
N TYR A 232 -18.38 -26.47 12.84
CA TYR A 232 -18.61 -25.27 12.03
C TYR A 232 -18.20 -25.46 10.56
N LYS A 233 -18.06 -26.71 10.12
CA LYS A 233 -17.72 -27.04 8.73
C LYS A 233 -18.64 -26.37 7.73
N GLY A 234 -18.06 -25.77 6.70
CA GLY A 234 -18.81 -25.09 5.62
C GLY A 234 -19.31 -23.69 5.96
N THR A 235 -19.12 -23.22 7.20
CA THR A 235 -19.38 -21.84 7.61
C THR A 235 -18.13 -21.00 7.51
N TYR A 236 -18.22 -19.70 7.84
CA TYR A 236 -17.07 -18.83 8.06
C TYR A 236 -16.85 -18.69 9.56
N LYS A 237 -15.63 -19.05 10.00
CA LYS A 237 -15.30 -19.06 11.44
C LYS A 237 -13.96 -18.40 11.69
N GLY A 238 -14.00 -17.30 12.46
CA GLY A 238 -12.83 -16.52 12.83
C GLY A 238 -12.27 -16.89 14.20
N ILE A 239 -11.03 -16.48 14.45
CA ILE A 239 -10.35 -16.63 15.74
C ILE A 239 -10.41 -15.32 16.49
N ARG A 240 -10.76 -15.40 17.77
CA ARG A 240 -10.70 -14.24 18.67
C ARG A 240 -9.23 -13.85 18.92
N GLN A 241 -8.91 -12.59 18.71
CA GLN A 241 -7.59 -12.05 19.02
C GLN A 241 -7.29 -12.10 20.51
N GLY A 242 -6.04 -12.28 20.88
CA GLY A 242 -5.62 -12.36 22.28
C GLY A 242 -5.74 -13.75 22.91
N THR A 243 -6.15 -14.79 22.16
CA THR A 243 -6.17 -16.15 22.70
C THR A 243 -4.76 -16.65 22.95
N GLY A 244 -4.52 -17.33 24.07
CA GLY A 244 -3.23 -17.89 24.40
C GLY A 244 -2.90 -19.23 23.73
N PHE A 245 -3.74 -19.71 22.80
CA PHE A 245 -3.61 -21.01 22.16
C PHE A 245 -2.70 -20.97 20.91
N SER A 246 -2.13 -22.10 20.58
CA SER A 246 -1.38 -22.28 19.33
C SER A 246 -2.35 -22.24 18.12
N HIS A 247 -1.86 -21.70 16.98
CA HIS A 247 -2.60 -21.74 15.71
C HIS A 247 -3.05 -23.17 15.34
N LYS A 248 -2.29 -24.19 15.72
CA LYS A 248 -2.63 -25.61 15.49
C LYS A 248 -3.97 -26.04 16.12
N ASN A 249 -4.41 -25.34 17.16
CA ASN A 249 -5.71 -25.60 17.79
C ASN A 249 -6.88 -25.09 16.97
N TYR A 250 -6.62 -24.27 15.95
CA TYR A 250 -7.62 -23.60 15.12
C TYR A 250 -7.53 -23.97 13.65
N ASN A 251 -6.86 -25.09 13.33
CA ASN A 251 -6.64 -25.52 11.93
C ASN A 251 -7.93 -25.67 11.11
N GLY A 252 -9.05 -25.92 11.76
CA GLY A 252 -10.36 -26.02 11.12
C GLY A 252 -11.04 -24.67 10.84
N HIS A 253 -10.51 -23.54 11.35
CA HIS A 253 -11.09 -22.21 11.12
C HIS A 253 -10.84 -21.71 9.70
N SER A 254 -11.58 -20.66 9.32
CA SER A 254 -11.46 -20.01 8.01
C SER A 254 -10.08 -19.37 7.83
N LYS A 255 -9.45 -19.65 6.68
CA LYS A 255 -8.15 -19.10 6.29
C LYS A 255 -8.33 -18.05 5.21
N SER A 256 -7.35 -17.16 5.07
CA SER A 256 -7.31 -16.23 3.96
C SER A 256 -7.20 -16.96 2.62
N THR A 257 -7.81 -16.40 1.57
CA THR A 257 -7.69 -16.90 0.19
C THR A 257 -6.35 -16.56 -0.46
N ILE A 258 -5.56 -15.65 0.13
CA ILE A 258 -4.27 -15.21 -0.43
C ILE A 258 -3.32 -16.38 -0.59
N THR A 259 -2.71 -16.47 -1.77
CA THR A 259 -1.68 -17.45 -2.14
C THR A 259 -0.39 -16.75 -2.54
N GLN A 260 0.67 -17.51 -2.79
CA GLN A 260 1.92 -16.98 -3.34
C GLN A 260 1.75 -16.33 -4.72
N GLN A 261 0.69 -16.69 -5.46
CA GLN A 261 0.33 -16.16 -6.77
C GLN A 261 -0.66 -14.98 -6.69
N THR A 262 -1.00 -14.51 -5.51
CA THR A 262 -1.82 -13.32 -5.33
C THR A 262 -0.94 -12.08 -5.42
N ASP A 263 -1.25 -11.15 -6.32
CA ASP A 263 -0.50 -9.90 -6.45
C ASP A 263 -0.52 -9.09 -5.14
N ALA A 264 0.59 -8.45 -4.80
CA ALA A 264 0.69 -7.64 -3.58
C ALA A 264 0.23 -6.21 -3.85
N VAL A 265 -0.99 -5.90 -3.45
CA VAL A 265 -1.62 -4.60 -3.69
C VAL A 265 -0.95 -3.48 -2.88
N LEU A 266 -0.59 -2.40 -3.57
CA LEU A 266 -0.07 -1.15 -3.00
C LEU A 266 -1.15 -0.08 -2.89
N MET A 267 -1.99 0.08 -3.93
CA MET A 267 -3.09 1.03 -3.97
C MET A 267 -4.21 0.55 -4.88
N THR A 268 -5.45 0.72 -4.43
CA THR A 268 -6.64 0.43 -5.23
C THR A 268 -7.37 1.72 -5.60
N PRO A 269 -8.05 1.78 -6.77
CA PRO A 269 -8.95 2.88 -7.09
C PRO A 269 -10.05 3.09 -6.03
N ALA A 270 -10.55 2.01 -5.44
CA ALA A 270 -11.54 2.10 -4.35
C ALA A 270 -11.02 2.93 -3.16
N GLU A 271 -9.76 2.73 -2.75
CA GLU A 271 -9.14 3.58 -1.73
C GLU A 271 -9.12 5.03 -2.16
N VAL A 272 -8.73 5.31 -3.41
CA VAL A 272 -8.65 6.68 -3.94
C VAL A 272 -10.02 7.36 -3.95
N TRP A 273 -11.09 6.64 -4.30
CA TRP A 273 -12.46 7.16 -4.20
C TRP A 273 -12.86 7.50 -2.76
N PHE A 274 -12.49 6.69 -1.78
CA PHE A 274 -12.71 7.01 -0.36
C PHE A 274 -11.89 8.22 0.10
N LEU A 275 -10.64 8.35 -0.34
CA LEU A 275 -9.81 9.52 -0.06
C LEU A 275 -10.40 10.81 -0.66
N ARG A 276 -10.96 10.74 -1.88
CA ARG A 276 -11.69 11.85 -2.51
C ARG A 276 -12.94 12.23 -1.72
N ALA A 277 -13.70 11.23 -1.29
CA ALA A 277 -14.89 11.46 -0.47
C ALA A 277 -14.53 12.12 0.86
N GLU A 278 -13.47 11.67 1.53
CA GLU A 278 -12.99 12.30 2.76
C GLU A 278 -12.50 13.73 2.51
N ALA A 279 -11.73 13.98 1.46
CA ALA A 279 -11.28 15.32 1.08
C ALA A 279 -12.47 16.27 0.86
N ALA A 280 -13.53 15.80 0.21
CA ALA A 280 -14.73 16.58 -0.01
C ALA A 280 -15.51 16.85 1.29
N LEU A 281 -15.64 15.87 2.18
CA LEU A 281 -16.23 16.05 3.51
C LEU A 281 -15.46 17.07 4.37
N ARG A 282 -14.15 17.17 4.17
CA ARG A 282 -13.29 18.19 4.79
C ARG A 282 -13.36 19.55 4.11
N GLY A 283 -14.11 19.70 3.02
CA GLY A 283 -14.22 20.96 2.27
C GLY A 283 -13.02 21.30 1.40
N TRP A 284 -12.17 20.29 1.06
CA TRP A 284 -10.96 20.53 0.26
C TRP A 284 -11.21 20.59 -1.25
N SER A 285 -12.33 20.05 -1.72
CA SER A 285 -12.73 20.06 -3.13
C SER A 285 -14.24 19.88 -3.28
N CYS A 286 -14.82 20.55 -4.30
CA CYS A 286 -16.23 20.40 -4.67
C CYS A 286 -16.51 19.27 -5.67
N LEU A 287 -15.54 18.39 -5.95
CA LEU A 287 -15.60 17.40 -7.05
C LEU A 287 -16.44 16.13 -6.77
N LEU A 288 -17.25 16.09 -5.71
CA LEU A 288 -18.15 14.96 -5.45
C LEU A 288 -19.30 14.80 -6.44
N TYR A 289 -19.60 15.82 -7.23
CA TYR A 289 -20.72 15.79 -8.18
C TYR A 289 -20.48 14.98 -9.46
N THR A 290 -19.28 14.42 -9.65
CA THR A 290 -18.92 13.63 -10.85
C THR A 290 -18.82 12.13 -10.60
N SER A 291 -19.04 11.66 -9.36
CA SER A 291 -19.09 10.22 -9.09
C SER A 291 -20.46 9.67 -9.50
N PRO A 292 -20.54 8.69 -10.42
CA PRO A 292 -21.79 8.00 -10.67
C PRO A 292 -22.32 7.39 -9.37
N SER A 293 -23.57 7.63 -9.05
CA SER A 293 -24.23 6.99 -7.92
C SER A 293 -24.20 5.47 -8.13
N PRO A 294 -23.97 4.66 -7.08
CA PRO A 294 -24.13 3.21 -7.17
C PRO A 294 -25.54 2.75 -7.61
N ARG A 295 -26.48 3.69 -7.72
CA ARG A 295 -27.86 3.44 -8.21
C ARG A 295 -27.99 3.62 -9.73
N ASP A 296 -26.94 4.12 -10.40
CA ASP A 296 -26.97 4.42 -11.84
C ASP A 296 -26.21 3.37 -12.68
N SER A 297 -25.83 2.24 -12.07
CA SER A 297 -25.15 1.11 -12.71
C SER A 297 -25.99 -0.17 -12.67
#